data_908585a32547fe94603cf8d0e2833011
#
_entry.id   908585a32547fe94603cf8d0e2833011
#
_cell.length_a   1.000
_cell.length_b   1.000
_cell.length_c   1.000
_cell.angle_alpha   90.00
_cell.angle_beta   90.00
_cell.angle_gamma   90.00
#
_symmetry.space_group_name_H-M   'P 1'
#
loop_
_entity.id
_entity.type
_entity.pdbx_description
1 polymer ?
#
loop_
_entity_poly.entity_id
_entity_poly.type
_entity_poly.pdbx_seq_one_letter_code
_entity_poly.pdbx_strand_id
1 'polypeptide(L)'
;MCESPYYGTVPTRSRRHRLPNPADRRWFRRRLLAWYAENGRSLPWRETRDPYEVLISEVMLQQTQVDRVLPKYHEWLDRYPTFESLAEAPEPEVVNTWYPLGYNIRPRRLQAIAREAVANYGGTLPDDEETLLSFKGIGAYTAGAVRSFAFGQRAAILDTNVARVLLRVFVGKGDARSHAMKKHLWDLSWAVLPRAQVYDFNQALMDFGATACTARAPSCGACPMSSRCATYPFEPDRTAKRARRPQSARRRRTS
;
A
#
# COMPACT_ATOMS: atom_id res chain seq x y z
N MET A 1 1.91 5.44 -25.34
CA MET A 1 1.41 6.36 -24.30
C MET A 1 0.28 5.63 -23.61
N CYS A 2 0.51 5.03 -22.43
CA CYS A 2 -0.54 4.32 -21.68
C CYS A 2 -1.26 5.35 -20.82
N GLU A 3 -2.45 5.73 -21.22
CA GLU A 3 -3.38 6.49 -20.38
C GLU A 3 -4.02 5.53 -19.37
N SER A 4 -3.99 5.92 -18.10
CA SER A 4 -4.61 5.18 -17.01
C SER A 4 -6.14 5.19 -17.15
N PRO A 5 -6.84 4.03 -17.05
CA PRO A 5 -8.28 3.94 -17.28
C PRO A 5 -9.18 4.59 -16.22
N TYR A 6 -8.62 5.24 -15.23
CA TYR A 6 -9.37 5.77 -14.07
C TYR A 6 -9.97 7.18 -14.24
N TYR A 7 -9.90 7.84 -15.43
CA TYR A 7 -10.20 9.27 -15.49
C TYR A 7 -11.07 9.70 -16.67
N GLY A 8 -12.35 9.88 -16.36
CA GLY A 8 -13.28 10.68 -17.15
C GLY A 8 -12.84 12.16 -17.22
N THR A 9 -13.26 12.84 -18.30
CA THR A 9 -13.00 14.20 -18.77
C THR A 9 -12.79 15.29 -17.73
N VAL A 10 -11.82 16.17 -18.00
CA VAL A 10 -11.28 17.27 -17.17
C VAL A 10 -12.21 18.50 -17.17
N PRO A 11 -12.39 19.18 -16.04
CA PRO A 11 -12.64 20.61 -16.00
C PRO A 11 -11.58 21.39 -15.23
N THR A 12 -11.13 22.52 -15.85
CA THR A 12 -10.60 23.78 -15.32
C THR A 12 -9.36 23.80 -14.42
N ARG A 13 -8.40 24.62 -14.85
CA ARG A 13 -7.16 25.13 -14.23
C ARG A 13 -7.19 25.25 -12.69
N SER A 14 -7.01 24.16 -11.96
CA SER A 14 -6.40 24.20 -10.64
C SER A 14 -4.88 24.13 -10.81
N ARG A 15 -4.10 24.72 -9.91
CA ARG A 15 -2.62 24.59 -9.91
C ARG A 15 -2.27 23.11 -9.92
N ARG A 16 -2.02 22.56 -11.13
CA ARG A 16 -1.60 21.16 -11.29
C ARG A 16 -0.25 21.04 -10.62
N HIS A 17 -0.16 20.25 -9.58
CA HIS A 17 1.12 19.91 -8.97
C HIS A 17 2.01 19.29 -10.05
N ARG A 18 3.18 19.89 -10.26
CA ARG A 18 4.10 19.46 -11.31
C ARG A 18 4.76 18.14 -10.91
N LEU A 19 4.85 17.20 -11.85
CA LEU A 19 5.63 15.97 -11.66
C LEU A 19 7.13 16.31 -11.57
N PRO A 20 7.91 15.54 -10.77
CA PRO A 20 9.34 15.76 -10.65
C PRO A 20 10.05 15.57 -11.99
N ASN A 21 11.07 16.38 -12.23
CA ASN A 21 11.88 16.29 -13.43
C ASN A 21 12.71 14.98 -13.46
N PRO A 22 13.31 14.61 -14.60
CA PRO A 22 14.07 13.36 -14.70
C PRO A 22 15.26 13.26 -13.73
N ALA A 23 15.91 14.38 -13.38
CA ALA A 23 17.02 14.38 -12.42
C ALA A 23 16.54 14.09 -10.99
N ASP A 24 15.41 14.67 -10.57
CA ASP A 24 14.82 14.40 -9.26
C ASP A 24 14.32 12.96 -9.13
N ARG A 25 13.72 12.42 -10.21
CA ARG A 25 13.31 11.00 -10.25
C ARG A 25 14.51 10.06 -10.09
N ARG A 26 15.61 10.31 -10.83
CA ARG A 26 16.84 9.49 -10.71
C ARG A 26 17.46 9.62 -9.33
N TRP A 27 17.52 10.81 -8.77
CA TRP A 27 18.02 11.07 -7.43
C TRP A 27 17.21 10.30 -6.38
N PHE A 28 15.87 10.38 -6.42
CA PHE A 28 14.98 9.71 -5.49
C PHE A 28 15.15 8.18 -5.54
N ARG A 29 15.12 7.60 -6.76
CA ARG A 29 15.31 6.15 -6.97
C ARG A 29 16.61 5.65 -6.38
N ARG A 30 17.71 6.33 -6.70
CA ARG A 30 19.03 5.94 -6.21
C ARG A 30 19.12 5.99 -4.69
N ARG A 31 18.62 7.05 -4.07
CA ARG A 31 18.64 7.20 -2.61
C ARG A 31 17.77 6.16 -1.91
N LEU A 32 16.58 5.91 -2.46
CA LEU A 32 15.65 4.95 -1.90
C LEU A 32 16.17 3.51 -1.98
N LEU A 33 16.68 3.11 -3.14
CA LEU A 33 17.23 1.76 -3.33
C LEU A 33 18.51 1.55 -2.50
N ALA A 34 19.39 2.55 -2.41
CA ALA A 34 20.56 2.46 -1.52
C ALA A 34 20.15 2.29 -0.06
N TRP A 35 19.16 3.05 0.40
CA TRP A 35 18.62 2.89 1.75
C TRP A 35 18.00 1.51 1.97
N TYR A 36 17.27 1.00 0.99
CA TYR A 36 16.61 -0.30 1.09
C TYR A 36 17.61 -1.46 1.16
N ALA A 37 18.72 -1.38 0.45
CA ALA A 37 19.78 -2.39 0.51
C ALA A 37 20.31 -2.60 1.94
N GLU A 38 20.29 -1.55 2.77
CA GLU A 38 20.81 -1.60 4.15
C GLU A 38 19.71 -1.82 5.20
N ASN A 39 18.46 -1.42 4.88
CA ASN A 39 17.38 -1.33 5.86
C ASN A 39 16.12 -2.13 5.49
N GLY A 40 16.13 -2.85 4.37
CA GLY A 40 15.02 -3.67 3.93
C GLY A 40 14.69 -4.77 4.93
N ARG A 41 13.39 -4.95 5.22
CA ARG A 41 12.92 -5.98 6.15
C ARG A 41 12.87 -7.33 5.45
N SER A 42 13.32 -8.40 6.12
CA SER A 42 13.03 -9.77 5.69
C SER A 42 11.64 -10.16 6.16
N LEU A 43 10.78 -10.56 5.23
CA LEU A 43 9.38 -10.93 5.49
C LEU A 43 9.03 -12.14 4.60
N PRO A 44 8.33 -13.19 5.10
CA PRO A 44 8.14 -14.43 4.37
C PRO A 44 7.45 -14.25 3.01
N TRP A 45 6.47 -13.35 2.93
CA TRP A 45 5.80 -13.03 1.66
C TRP A 45 6.65 -12.27 0.64
N ARG A 46 7.91 -11.97 0.95
CA ARG A 46 8.90 -11.40 0.00
C ARG A 46 9.81 -12.45 -0.62
N GLU A 47 9.79 -13.66 -0.08
CA GLU A 47 10.59 -14.80 -0.55
C GLU A 47 9.86 -15.59 -1.64
N THR A 48 8.57 -15.31 -1.83
CA THR A 48 7.72 -15.95 -2.84
C THR A 48 7.42 -15.03 -4.03
N ARG A 49 7.00 -15.63 -5.13
CA ARG A 49 6.38 -14.98 -6.29
C ARG A 49 5.03 -15.60 -6.62
N ASP A 50 4.53 -16.49 -5.79
CA ASP A 50 3.21 -17.08 -5.97
C ASP A 50 2.12 -15.99 -5.82
N PRO A 51 1.25 -15.78 -6.84
CA PRO A 51 0.18 -14.79 -6.79
C PRO A 51 -0.80 -15.01 -5.64
N TYR A 52 -1.03 -16.25 -5.22
CA TYR A 52 -1.85 -16.58 -4.07
C TYR A 52 -1.23 -16.06 -2.78
N GLU A 53 0.01 -16.44 -2.50
CA GLU A 53 0.71 -16.07 -1.28
C GLU A 53 0.89 -14.54 -1.17
N VAL A 54 1.21 -13.89 -2.30
CA VAL A 54 1.29 -12.43 -2.38
C VAL A 54 -0.06 -11.79 -2.07
N LEU A 55 -1.16 -12.29 -2.68
CA LEU A 55 -2.50 -11.76 -2.41
C LEU A 55 -2.89 -11.91 -0.94
N ILE A 56 -2.64 -13.08 -0.33
CA ILE A 56 -2.95 -13.35 1.07
C ILE A 56 -2.23 -12.33 1.98
N SER A 57 -0.93 -12.14 1.79
CA SER A 57 -0.16 -11.19 2.58
C SER A 57 -0.68 -9.75 2.43
N GLU A 58 -0.94 -9.31 1.19
CA GLU A 58 -1.43 -7.97 0.90
C GLU A 58 -2.79 -7.68 1.54
N VAL A 59 -3.69 -8.66 1.55
CA VAL A 59 -4.99 -8.51 2.21
C VAL A 59 -4.88 -8.60 3.74
N MET A 60 -4.00 -9.44 4.28
CA MET A 60 -3.75 -9.50 5.71
C MET A 60 -3.17 -8.20 6.27
N LEU A 61 -2.27 -7.56 5.52
CA LEU A 61 -1.61 -6.32 5.90
C LEU A 61 -2.53 -5.08 5.84
N GLN A 62 -3.71 -5.19 5.22
CA GLN A 62 -4.67 -4.08 5.24
C GLN A 62 -5.08 -3.72 6.67
N GLN A 63 -4.65 -2.56 7.16
CA GLN A 63 -4.93 -2.04 8.51
C GLN A 63 -4.49 -2.96 9.66
N THR A 64 -3.55 -3.87 9.41
CA THR A 64 -3.00 -4.81 10.40
C THR A 64 -1.48 -4.66 10.46
N GLN A 65 -0.92 -4.70 11.65
CA GLN A 65 0.53 -4.61 11.85
C GLN A 65 1.22 -5.93 11.47
N VAL A 66 2.46 -5.83 10.98
CA VAL A 66 3.27 -6.97 10.53
C VAL A 66 3.37 -8.06 11.60
N ASP A 67 3.68 -7.69 12.84
CA ASP A 67 3.86 -8.64 13.94
C ASP A 67 2.61 -9.51 14.22
N ARG A 68 1.41 -8.99 13.91
CA ARG A 68 0.16 -9.74 14.02
C ARG A 68 -0.11 -10.60 12.78
N VAL A 69 0.41 -10.19 11.63
CA VAL A 69 0.23 -10.92 10.37
C VAL A 69 1.16 -12.11 10.29
N LEU A 70 2.42 -11.98 10.72
CA LEU A 70 3.45 -13.03 10.59
C LEU A 70 2.96 -14.42 11.02
N PRO A 71 2.52 -14.65 12.28
CA PRO A 71 2.08 -15.98 12.71
C PRO A 71 0.83 -16.45 11.96
N LYS A 72 -0.06 -15.51 11.61
CA LYS A 72 -1.31 -15.83 10.92
C LYS A 72 -1.10 -16.18 9.45
N TYR A 73 -0.10 -15.60 8.81
CA TYR A 73 0.26 -15.90 7.43
C TYR A 73 0.72 -17.37 7.28
N HIS A 74 1.59 -17.82 8.17
CA HIS A 74 2.02 -19.22 8.19
C HIS A 74 0.85 -20.18 8.46
N GLU A 75 0.08 -19.93 9.54
CA GLU A 75 -1.12 -20.74 9.87
C GLU A 75 -2.10 -20.81 8.70
N TRP A 76 -2.28 -19.71 7.96
CA TRP A 76 -3.17 -19.66 6.81
C TRP A 76 -2.67 -20.52 5.66
N LEU A 77 -1.39 -20.41 5.31
CA LEU A 77 -0.80 -21.18 4.21
C LEU A 77 -0.69 -22.68 4.53
N ASP A 78 -0.44 -23.02 5.79
CA ASP A 78 -0.48 -24.42 6.24
C ASP A 78 -1.88 -25.04 6.05
N ARG A 79 -2.92 -24.25 6.29
CA ARG A 79 -4.31 -24.71 6.21
C ARG A 79 -4.92 -24.61 4.83
N TYR A 80 -4.59 -23.57 4.10
CA TYR A 80 -5.07 -23.26 2.75
C TYR A 80 -3.89 -22.94 1.85
N PRO A 81 -3.13 -23.95 1.39
CA PRO A 81 -1.90 -23.72 0.61
C PRO A 81 -2.15 -23.20 -0.81
N THR A 82 -3.36 -23.33 -1.36
CA THR A 82 -3.68 -22.95 -2.73
C THR A 82 -5.04 -22.26 -2.83
N PHE A 83 -5.34 -21.68 -4.00
CA PHE A 83 -6.68 -21.15 -4.30
C PHE A 83 -7.76 -22.23 -4.21
N GLU A 84 -7.47 -23.45 -4.66
CA GLU A 84 -8.42 -24.58 -4.61
C GLU A 84 -8.79 -24.91 -3.18
N SER A 85 -7.80 -25.12 -2.33
CA SER A 85 -8.03 -25.47 -0.91
C SER A 85 -8.82 -24.37 -0.17
N LEU A 86 -8.57 -23.09 -0.49
CA LEU A 86 -9.33 -21.98 0.06
C LEU A 86 -10.76 -21.90 -0.51
N ALA A 87 -10.93 -22.18 -1.80
CA ALA A 87 -12.23 -22.13 -2.47
C ALA A 87 -13.21 -23.19 -1.92
N GLU A 88 -12.70 -24.41 -1.65
CA GLU A 88 -13.45 -25.56 -1.18
C GLU A 88 -13.76 -25.53 0.33
N ALA A 89 -12.97 -24.79 1.10
CA ALA A 89 -13.10 -24.74 2.57
C ALA A 89 -14.48 -24.20 2.99
N PRO A 90 -15.05 -24.71 4.11
CA PRO A 90 -16.26 -24.13 4.69
C PRO A 90 -16.04 -22.68 5.12
N GLU A 91 -16.91 -21.75 4.69
CA GLU A 91 -16.78 -20.31 5.00
C GLU A 91 -16.63 -20.03 6.50
N PRO A 92 -17.37 -20.68 7.40
CA PRO A 92 -17.19 -20.49 8.85
C PRO A 92 -15.77 -20.80 9.34
N GLU A 93 -15.13 -21.84 8.78
CA GLU A 93 -13.74 -22.18 9.13
C GLU A 93 -12.76 -21.12 8.63
N VAL A 94 -12.93 -20.65 7.39
CA VAL A 94 -12.11 -19.60 6.80
C VAL A 94 -12.16 -18.31 7.65
N VAL A 95 -13.35 -17.93 8.09
CA VAL A 95 -13.54 -16.76 8.97
C VAL A 95 -12.92 -16.99 10.35
N ASN A 96 -13.06 -18.18 10.91
CA ASN A 96 -12.48 -18.53 12.21
C ASN A 96 -10.94 -18.56 12.15
N THR A 97 -10.35 -19.13 11.11
CA THR A 97 -8.89 -19.13 10.89
C THR A 97 -8.32 -17.72 10.79
N TRP A 98 -9.10 -16.78 10.26
CA TRP A 98 -8.68 -15.37 10.16
C TRP A 98 -8.56 -14.65 11.51
N TYR A 99 -9.28 -15.11 12.53
CA TYR A 99 -9.21 -14.49 13.86
C TYR A 99 -7.77 -14.59 14.44
N PRO A 100 -7.22 -13.53 15.06
CA PRO A 100 -7.85 -12.27 15.50
C PRO A 100 -7.52 -11.03 14.65
N LEU A 101 -7.26 -11.15 13.34
CA LEU A 101 -6.87 -10.02 12.49
C LEU A 101 -7.96 -8.93 12.34
N GLY A 102 -9.23 -9.29 12.59
CA GLY A 102 -10.36 -8.38 12.48
C GLY A 102 -10.79 -8.11 11.03
N TYR A 103 -11.77 -7.21 10.86
CA TYR A 103 -12.33 -6.89 9.53
C TYR A 103 -12.75 -8.13 8.74
N ASN A 104 -13.65 -8.93 9.33
CA ASN A 104 -14.06 -10.28 8.90
C ASN A 104 -14.69 -10.37 7.50
N ILE A 105 -14.87 -9.26 6.80
CA ILE A 105 -15.21 -9.26 5.38
C ILE A 105 -14.02 -9.68 4.50
N ARG A 106 -12.77 -9.50 4.96
CA ARG A 106 -11.56 -9.80 4.16
C ARG A 106 -11.41 -11.29 3.85
N PRO A 107 -11.50 -12.23 4.81
CA PRO A 107 -11.41 -13.65 4.51
C PRO A 107 -12.51 -14.13 3.57
N ARG A 108 -13.74 -13.61 3.69
CA ARG A 108 -14.83 -13.91 2.76
C ARG A 108 -14.54 -13.42 1.34
N ARG A 109 -13.93 -12.23 1.21
CA ARG A 109 -13.50 -11.72 -0.10
C ARG A 109 -12.37 -12.55 -0.69
N LEU A 110 -11.39 -12.96 0.12
CA LEU A 110 -10.32 -13.86 -0.32
C LEU A 110 -10.89 -15.18 -0.83
N GLN A 111 -11.84 -15.77 -0.13
CA GLN A 111 -12.49 -17.01 -0.58
C GLN A 111 -13.30 -16.81 -1.86
N ALA A 112 -13.99 -15.67 -2.01
CA ALA A 112 -14.70 -15.36 -3.25
C ALA A 112 -13.72 -15.21 -4.43
N ILE A 113 -12.59 -14.53 -4.22
CA ILE A 113 -11.51 -14.42 -5.21
C ILE A 113 -10.96 -15.82 -5.55
N ALA A 114 -10.73 -16.67 -4.55
CA ALA A 114 -10.25 -18.03 -4.75
C ALA A 114 -11.21 -18.87 -5.63
N ARG A 115 -12.50 -18.81 -5.33
CA ARG A 115 -13.53 -19.51 -6.15
C ARG A 115 -13.55 -19.01 -7.59
N GLU A 116 -13.44 -17.70 -7.79
CA GLU A 116 -13.39 -17.11 -9.13
C GLU A 116 -12.09 -17.48 -9.86
N ALA A 117 -10.94 -17.47 -9.18
CA ALA A 117 -9.66 -17.87 -9.73
C ALA A 117 -9.68 -19.35 -10.20
N VAL A 118 -10.23 -20.25 -9.39
CA VAL A 118 -10.37 -21.67 -9.74
C VAL A 118 -11.35 -21.85 -10.92
N ALA A 119 -12.50 -21.18 -10.87
CA ALA A 119 -13.54 -21.38 -11.89
C ALA A 119 -13.15 -20.82 -13.27
N ASN A 120 -12.45 -19.70 -13.32
CA ASN A 120 -12.28 -18.91 -14.55
C ASN A 120 -10.81 -18.74 -14.99
N TYR A 121 -9.83 -18.99 -14.10
CA TYR A 121 -8.42 -18.68 -14.34
C TYR A 121 -7.46 -19.83 -14.01
N GLY A 122 -7.96 -21.06 -13.94
CA GLY A 122 -7.13 -22.27 -13.75
C GLY A 122 -6.40 -22.32 -12.41
N GLY A 123 -7.00 -21.78 -11.34
CA GLY A 123 -6.42 -21.81 -9.98
C GLY A 123 -5.29 -20.80 -9.76
N THR A 124 -5.21 -19.74 -10.57
CA THR A 124 -4.25 -18.64 -10.36
C THR A 124 -4.91 -17.29 -10.57
N LEU A 125 -4.20 -16.18 -10.31
CA LEU A 125 -4.68 -14.85 -10.67
C LEU A 125 -4.25 -14.48 -12.09
N PRO A 126 -5.08 -13.70 -12.84
CA PRO A 126 -4.64 -13.05 -14.07
C PRO A 126 -3.57 -11.98 -13.76
N ASP A 127 -2.74 -11.68 -14.75
CA ASP A 127 -1.65 -10.73 -14.62
C ASP A 127 -1.96 -9.34 -15.20
N ASP A 128 -3.13 -9.18 -15.82
CA ASP A 128 -3.59 -7.90 -16.35
C ASP A 128 -4.39 -7.09 -15.31
N GLU A 129 -4.27 -5.76 -15.42
CA GLU A 129 -4.84 -4.84 -14.44
C GLU A 129 -6.37 -4.80 -14.47
N GLU A 130 -6.96 -4.85 -15.67
CA GLU A 130 -8.41 -4.72 -15.86
C GLU A 130 -9.14 -5.92 -15.24
N THR A 131 -8.65 -7.13 -15.51
CA THR A 131 -9.22 -8.34 -14.95
C THR A 131 -9.00 -8.42 -13.43
N LEU A 132 -7.80 -8.07 -12.92
CA LEU A 132 -7.58 -8.01 -11.47
C LEU A 132 -8.52 -7.04 -10.76
N LEU A 133 -8.83 -5.90 -11.37
CA LEU A 133 -9.76 -4.92 -10.81
C LEU A 133 -11.22 -5.35 -10.84
N SER A 134 -11.59 -6.32 -11.67
CA SER A 134 -12.94 -6.87 -11.70
C SER A 134 -13.27 -7.72 -10.47
N PHE A 135 -12.24 -8.32 -9.83
CA PHE A 135 -12.44 -9.12 -8.62
C PHE A 135 -12.92 -8.26 -7.45
N LYS A 136 -14.03 -8.64 -6.86
CA LYS A 136 -14.59 -7.94 -5.70
C LYS A 136 -13.67 -8.02 -4.48
N GLY A 137 -12.96 -6.95 -4.20
CA GLY A 137 -12.00 -6.87 -3.08
C GLY A 137 -10.57 -6.58 -3.51
N ILE A 138 -10.28 -6.64 -4.80
CA ILE A 138 -9.02 -6.17 -5.37
C ILE A 138 -9.21 -4.73 -5.83
N GLY A 139 -8.49 -3.80 -5.20
CA GLY A 139 -8.41 -2.40 -5.62
C GLY A 139 -7.11 -2.09 -6.33
N ALA A 140 -6.96 -0.86 -6.82
CA ALA A 140 -5.78 -0.40 -7.57
C ALA A 140 -4.45 -0.69 -6.86
N TYR A 141 -4.39 -0.54 -5.54
CA TYR A 141 -3.20 -0.89 -4.76
C TYR A 141 -2.90 -2.40 -4.85
N THR A 142 -3.90 -3.24 -4.55
CA THR A 142 -3.71 -4.71 -4.53
C THR A 142 -3.40 -5.25 -5.93
N ALA A 143 -4.07 -4.74 -6.97
CA ALA A 143 -3.76 -5.08 -8.35
C ALA A 143 -2.31 -4.70 -8.72
N GLY A 144 -1.86 -3.49 -8.38
CA GLY A 144 -0.49 -3.06 -8.59
C GLY A 144 0.54 -3.88 -7.81
N ALA A 145 0.22 -4.26 -6.57
CA ALA A 145 1.07 -5.10 -5.73
C ALA A 145 1.21 -6.51 -6.30
N VAL A 146 0.12 -7.18 -6.65
CA VAL A 146 0.12 -8.52 -7.29
C VAL A 146 0.92 -8.48 -8.59
N ARG A 147 0.65 -7.52 -9.48
CA ARG A 147 1.38 -7.38 -10.75
C ARG A 147 2.88 -7.16 -10.54
N SER A 148 3.25 -6.32 -9.56
CA SER A 148 4.65 -6.03 -9.26
C SER A 148 5.35 -7.17 -8.54
N PHE A 149 4.72 -7.75 -7.52
CA PHE A 149 5.38 -8.67 -6.60
C PHE A 149 5.31 -10.13 -7.06
N ALA A 150 4.20 -10.56 -7.65
CA ALA A 150 4.06 -11.90 -8.18
C ALA A 150 4.52 -11.99 -9.64
N PHE A 151 4.04 -11.11 -10.49
CA PHE A 151 4.29 -11.21 -11.94
C PHE A 151 5.52 -10.40 -12.42
N GLY A 152 6.22 -9.68 -11.54
CA GLY A 152 7.40 -8.90 -11.91
C GLY A 152 7.12 -7.74 -12.88
N GLN A 153 5.86 -7.38 -13.06
CA GLN A 153 5.46 -6.35 -14.00
C GLN A 153 5.76 -4.94 -13.47
N ARG A 154 5.91 -3.99 -14.39
CA ARG A 154 6.07 -2.60 -14.05
C ARG A 154 4.72 -2.00 -13.65
N ALA A 155 4.33 -2.15 -12.38
CA ALA A 155 3.10 -1.63 -11.80
C ALA A 155 3.41 -0.70 -10.61
N ALA A 156 2.75 0.46 -10.55
CA ALA A 156 2.85 1.38 -9.42
C ALA A 156 1.96 0.92 -8.27
N ILE A 157 2.35 1.28 -7.04
CA ILE A 157 1.56 1.06 -5.83
C ILE A 157 1.34 2.38 -5.10
N LEU A 158 0.21 2.50 -4.41
CA LEU A 158 -0.08 3.67 -3.58
C LEU A 158 -0.94 3.26 -2.37
N ASP A 159 -0.27 2.91 -1.28
CA ASP A 159 -0.88 2.78 0.04
C ASP A 159 -0.75 4.07 0.86
N THR A 160 -1.17 4.06 2.11
CA THR A 160 -1.06 5.23 3.00
C THR A 160 0.38 5.61 3.34
N ASN A 161 1.31 4.66 3.35
CA ASN A 161 2.72 4.89 3.61
C ASN A 161 3.39 5.50 2.40
N VAL A 162 3.20 4.91 1.24
CA VAL A 162 3.71 5.41 -0.05
C VAL A 162 3.15 6.81 -0.35
N ALA A 163 1.84 7.02 -0.16
CA ALA A 163 1.20 8.31 -0.34
C ALA A 163 1.84 9.40 0.55
N ARG A 164 2.11 9.07 1.82
CA ARG A 164 2.78 9.99 2.75
C ARG A 164 4.22 10.31 2.33
N VAL A 165 4.99 9.31 1.90
CA VAL A 165 6.37 9.51 1.41
C VAL A 165 6.36 10.44 0.20
N LEU A 166 5.56 10.13 -0.81
CA LEU A 166 5.50 10.93 -2.04
C LEU A 166 5.00 12.35 -1.78
N LEU A 167 3.96 12.50 -0.95
CA LEU A 167 3.47 13.82 -0.53
C LEU A 167 4.57 14.64 0.14
N ARG A 168 5.26 14.07 1.13
CA ARG A 168 6.30 14.79 1.88
C ARG A 168 7.52 15.12 1.05
N VAL A 169 7.97 14.21 0.21
CA VAL A 169 9.18 14.41 -0.58
C VAL A 169 8.96 15.41 -1.72
N PHE A 170 7.85 15.32 -2.45
CA PHE A 170 7.67 16.04 -3.70
C PHE A 170 6.65 17.18 -3.65
N VAL A 171 5.70 17.16 -2.71
CA VAL A 171 4.60 18.15 -2.66
C VAL A 171 4.74 19.08 -1.45
N GLY A 172 5.11 18.53 -0.32
CA GLY A 172 5.26 19.24 0.96
C GLY A 172 3.96 19.31 1.75
N LYS A 173 2.94 20.02 1.27
CA LYS A 173 1.66 20.23 1.96
C LYS A 173 0.48 19.75 1.12
N GLY A 174 -0.54 19.17 1.80
CA GLY A 174 -1.77 18.74 1.14
C GLY A 174 -2.49 17.64 1.93
N ASP A 175 -3.76 17.41 1.61
CA ASP A 175 -4.51 16.28 2.16
C ASP A 175 -4.49 15.12 1.17
N ALA A 176 -3.71 14.08 1.51
CA ALA A 176 -3.59 12.86 0.70
C ALA A 176 -4.91 12.11 0.49
N ARG A 177 -5.96 12.43 1.27
CA ARG A 177 -7.28 11.82 1.16
C ARG A 177 -8.18 12.52 0.15
N SER A 178 -7.87 13.78 -0.22
CA SER A 178 -8.65 14.48 -1.24
C SER A 178 -8.48 13.80 -2.60
N HIS A 179 -9.56 13.75 -3.39
CA HIS A 179 -9.56 13.10 -4.71
C HIS A 179 -8.46 13.64 -5.64
N ALA A 180 -8.33 14.96 -5.71
CA ALA A 180 -7.32 15.61 -6.55
C ALA A 180 -5.88 15.26 -6.14
N MET A 181 -5.60 15.25 -4.81
CA MET A 181 -4.28 14.87 -4.31
C MET A 181 -4.01 13.39 -4.51
N LYS A 182 -5.00 12.53 -4.26
CA LYS A 182 -4.86 11.09 -4.48
C LYS A 182 -4.52 10.77 -5.93
N LYS A 183 -5.20 11.43 -6.89
CA LYS A 183 -4.86 11.33 -8.32
C LYS A 183 -3.42 11.74 -8.58
N HIS A 184 -3.01 12.90 -8.08
CA HIS A 184 -1.64 13.39 -8.25
C HIS A 184 -0.60 12.46 -7.64
N LEU A 185 -0.88 11.85 -6.48
CA LEU A 185 0.02 10.90 -5.85
C LEU A 185 0.15 9.59 -6.65
N TRP A 186 -0.90 9.13 -7.33
CA TRP A 186 -0.81 8.05 -8.30
C TRP A 186 0.07 8.42 -9.49
N ASP A 187 -0.12 9.62 -10.08
CA ASP A 187 0.72 10.12 -11.15
C ASP A 187 2.19 10.23 -10.72
N LEU A 188 2.44 10.65 -9.46
CA LEU A 188 3.78 10.66 -8.86
C LEU A 188 4.35 9.26 -8.71
N SER A 189 3.57 8.30 -8.20
CA SER A 189 4.01 6.91 -8.04
C SER A 189 4.45 6.32 -9.37
N TRP A 190 3.66 6.49 -10.42
CA TRP A 190 4.03 6.11 -11.78
C TRP A 190 5.27 6.84 -12.31
N ALA A 191 5.38 8.14 -12.07
CA ALA A 191 6.50 8.95 -12.54
C ALA A 191 7.84 8.56 -11.89
N VAL A 192 7.84 8.21 -10.60
CA VAL A 192 9.06 7.80 -9.90
C VAL A 192 9.39 6.33 -10.08
N LEU A 193 8.48 5.50 -10.55
CA LEU A 193 8.69 4.06 -10.75
C LEU A 193 9.78 3.81 -11.80
N PRO A 194 10.86 3.06 -11.49
CA PRO A 194 11.92 2.76 -12.44
C PRO A 194 11.44 1.78 -13.53
N ARG A 195 12.27 1.57 -14.56
CA ARG A 195 12.04 0.53 -15.58
C ARG A 195 12.58 -0.84 -15.15
N ALA A 196 13.65 -0.84 -14.35
CA ALA A 196 14.25 -2.03 -13.76
C ALA A 196 14.19 -1.93 -12.24
N GLN A 197 14.36 -3.05 -11.52
CA GLN A 197 14.29 -3.13 -10.06
C GLN A 197 12.93 -2.62 -9.49
N VAL A 198 11.85 -2.91 -10.21
CA VAL A 198 10.49 -2.45 -9.85
C VAL A 198 10.06 -3.03 -8.51
N TYR A 199 10.31 -4.32 -8.31
CA TYR A 199 10.04 -5.03 -7.06
C TYR A 199 10.72 -4.36 -5.87
N ASP A 200 12.04 -4.23 -5.92
CA ASP A 200 12.82 -3.64 -4.82
C ASP A 200 12.42 -2.20 -4.55
N PHE A 201 12.13 -1.44 -5.62
CA PHE A 201 11.70 -0.06 -5.49
C PHE A 201 10.35 0.08 -4.79
N ASN A 202 9.37 -0.76 -5.12
CA ASN A 202 8.05 -0.76 -4.48
C ASN A 202 8.14 -1.23 -3.03
N GLN A 203 8.91 -2.28 -2.75
CA GLN A 203 9.18 -2.73 -1.37
C GLN A 203 9.91 -1.66 -0.56
N ALA A 204 10.89 -0.99 -1.17
CA ALA A 204 11.62 0.12 -0.56
C ALA A 204 10.69 1.30 -0.19
N LEU A 205 9.73 1.65 -1.05
CA LEU A 205 8.74 2.70 -0.75
C LEU A 205 7.89 2.34 0.47
N MET A 206 7.43 1.11 0.56
CA MET A 206 6.63 0.65 1.69
C MET A 206 7.44 0.64 2.98
N ASP A 207 8.66 0.08 2.96
CA ASP A 207 9.53 0.03 4.13
C ASP A 207 9.96 1.42 4.59
N PHE A 208 10.37 2.27 3.66
CA PHE A 208 10.75 3.64 3.98
C PHE A 208 9.61 4.42 4.64
N GLY A 209 8.39 4.23 4.14
CA GLY A 209 7.20 4.80 4.77
C GLY A 209 6.90 4.21 6.15
N ALA A 210 7.09 2.91 6.33
CA ALA A 210 6.77 2.23 7.59
C ALA A 210 7.79 2.52 8.70
N THR A 211 9.10 2.62 8.38
CA THR A 211 10.18 2.65 9.37
C THR A 211 10.92 3.99 9.47
N ALA A 212 11.16 4.67 8.36
CA ALA A 212 11.92 5.93 8.31
C ALA A 212 11.00 7.17 8.24
N CYS A 213 10.14 7.26 7.22
CA CYS A 213 9.21 8.38 7.03
C CYS A 213 7.88 8.13 7.72
N THR A 214 7.89 7.81 9.01
CA THR A 214 6.71 7.45 9.79
C THR A 214 5.72 8.61 9.93
N ALA A 215 4.45 8.29 10.28
CA ALA A 215 3.39 9.29 10.30
C ALA A 215 3.62 10.39 11.34
N ARG A 216 4.04 10.02 12.55
CA ARG A 216 4.11 10.92 13.72
C ARG A 216 5.51 11.43 14.03
N ALA A 217 6.52 10.57 13.89
CA ALA A 217 7.90 10.87 14.27
C ALA A 217 8.87 10.33 13.19
N PRO A 218 8.93 10.97 12.01
CA PRO A 218 9.87 10.55 10.98
C PRO A 218 11.31 10.85 11.37
N SER A 219 12.23 9.97 11.00
CA SER A 219 13.67 10.08 11.28
C SER A 219 14.35 11.08 10.32
N CYS A 220 13.91 12.34 10.29
CA CYS A 220 14.34 13.33 9.30
C CYS A 220 15.85 13.64 9.36
N GLY A 221 16.49 13.59 10.54
CA GLY A 221 17.92 13.87 10.70
C GLY A 221 18.82 12.85 9.98
N ALA A 222 18.41 11.58 9.94
CA ALA A 222 19.13 10.51 9.24
C ALA A 222 18.51 10.17 7.85
N CYS A 223 17.52 10.95 7.41
CA CYS A 223 16.77 10.66 6.20
C CYS A 223 17.58 10.91 4.92
N PRO A 224 17.74 9.91 4.04
CA PRO A 224 18.48 10.09 2.78
C PRO A 224 17.81 11.08 1.82
N MET A 225 16.54 11.43 2.06
CA MET A 225 15.76 12.36 1.24
C MET A 225 15.85 13.81 1.73
N SER A 226 16.44 14.09 2.90
CA SER A 226 16.43 15.40 3.57
C SER A 226 16.81 16.57 2.66
N SER A 227 17.85 16.39 1.83
CA SER A 227 18.40 17.48 0.97
C SER A 227 17.47 17.99 -0.13
N ARG A 228 16.41 17.24 -0.48
CA ARG A 228 15.41 17.65 -1.49
C ARG A 228 13.97 17.37 -1.06
N CYS A 229 13.75 17.06 0.22
CA CYS A 229 12.42 16.80 0.73
C CYS A 229 11.64 18.11 0.93
N ALA A 230 10.49 18.25 0.27
CA ALA A 230 9.67 19.45 0.36
C ALA A 230 9.07 19.72 1.76
N THR A 231 9.13 18.71 2.66
CA THR A 231 8.64 18.82 4.05
C THR A 231 9.79 18.89 5.07
N TYR A 232 11.05 18.89 4.66
CA TYR A 232 12.17 18.90 5.61
C TYR A 232 12.46 20.31 6.16
N PRO A 233 12.67 20.45 7.47
CA PRO A 233 12.39 19.48 8.53
C PRO A 233 10.88 19.28 8.75
N PHE A 234 10.47 18.03 9.12
CA PHE A 234 9.06 17.76 9.41
C PHE A 234 8.65 18.38 10.75
N GLU A 235 7.66 19.24 10.71
CA GLU A 235 7.02 19.81 11.89
C GLU A 235 5.62 19.18 12.04
N PRO A 236 5.36 18.45 13.15
CA PRO A 236 4.03 17.88 13.39
C PRO A 236 3.01 19.01 13.60
N ASP A 237 1.85 18.87 12.94
CA ASP A 237 0.74 19.81 13.14
C ASP A 237 0.25 19.77 14.61
N ARG A 238 0.57 20.82 15.36
CA ARG A 238 0.19 20.97 16.76
C ARG A 238 -1.31 21.24 16.95
N THR A 239 -2.02 21.65 15.90
CA THR A 239 -3.46 22.00 15.99
C THR A 239 -4.33 20.73 15.99
N ALA A 240 -3.90 19.65 15.38
CA ALA A 240 -4.64 18.37 15.34
C ALA A 240 -4.81 17.70 16.72
N LYS A 241 -3.94 18.02 17.69
CA LYS A 241 -4.07 17.53 19.08
C LYS A 241 -5.21 18.20 19.87
N ARG A 242 -5.63 19.41 19.51
CA ARG A 242 -6.71 20.13 20.21
C ARG A 242 -8.10 19.59 19.87
N ALA A 243 -8.32 19.09 18.66
CA ALA A 243 -9.60 18.59 18.20
C ALA A 243 -10.01 17.20 18.76
N ARG A 244 -9.09 16.48 19.44
CA ARG A 244 -9.34 15.13 19.98
C ARG A 244 -9.52 15.07 21.51
N ARG A 245 -9.67 16.20 22.20
CA ARG A 245 -10.08 16.16 23.62
C ARG A 245 -11.59 15.86 23.69
N PRO A 246 -12.03 14.75 24.32
CA PRO A 246 -13.46 14.49 24.52
C PRO A 246 -14.06 15.60 25.37
N GLN A 247 -15.22 16.11 24.96
CA GLN A 247 -16.03 17.09 25.71
C GLN A 247 -16.70 16.47 26.98
N SER A 248 -16.23 15.35 27.50
CA SER A 248 -16.86 14.65 28.62
C SER A 248 -16.49 15.17 30.03
N ALA A 249 -15.81 16.32 30.15
CA ALA A 249 -15.42 16.89 31.45
C ALA A 249 -16.23 18.12 31.88
N ARG A 250 -17.37 18.42 31.25
CA ARG A 250 -18.16 19.64 31.55
C ARG A 250 -19.59 19.40 32.06
N ARG A 251 -19.85 18.24 32.69
CA ARG A 251 -21.13 18.02 33.41
C ARG A 251 -20.89 17.30 34.74
N ARG A 252 -20.39 18.01 35.73
CA ARG A 252 -20.58 17.74 37.17
C ARG A 252 -20.06 18.93 37.98
N ARG A 253 -20.84 19.99 38.05
CA ARG A 253 -20.87 20.98 39.14
C ARG A 253 -22.12 21.84 38.98
N THR A 254 -23.24 21.34 39.47
CA THR A 254 -24.38 22.08 40.05
C THR A 254 -25.31 21.05 40.67
N SER A 255 -25.15 20.83 41.92
CA SER A 255 -26.19 20.62 42.95
C SER A 255 -25.48 20.59 44.28
#